data_6158d54c1ecb4ba750279c9b907632bd
#
_entry.id   6158d54c1ecb4ba750279c9b907632bd
#
_cell.length_a   1.000
_cell.length_b   1.000
_cell.length_c   1.000
_cell.angle_alpha   90.00
_cell.angle_beta   90.00
_cell.angle_gamma   90.00
#
_symmetry.space_group_name_H-M   'P 1'
#
loop_
_entity.id
_entity.type
_entity.pdbx_description
1 polymer ?
#
loop_
_entity_poly.entity_id
_entity_poly.type
_entity_poly.pdbx_seq_one_letter_code
_entity_poly.pdbx_strand_id
1 'polypeptide(L)'
;MHSNFNEKRTYHSSATTESATFIFGGHYSRKTYEYLPKDSTTWLLGKTKIPGEESFQSGCAIAIKSKQEIWLFGGSFGRYGSIKEDRIIRFNVNDHTFEYLPFKMRVRRSSHCCAYIPNTNKVMITGGYIRSFLDSTEIIDTESGHVTLASPMNYKRACHGMGVIKVNGEDRLAVFGGKGRNFTWLDSVELYNTSTGKWENSDIKLKTPMSNFASLDVKLEDIISKV
;
A
#
# COMPACT_ATOMS: atom_id res chain seq x y z
N MET A 1 -7.27 28.05 0.68
CA MET A 1 -7.54 27.23 1.88
C MET A 1 -7.74 25.80 1.39
N HIS A 2 -6.97 24.86 1.89
CA HIS A 2 -7.23 23.44 1.57
C HIS A 2 -8.40 22.97 2.45
N SER A 3 -9.40 22.31 1.86
CA SER A 3 -10.50 21.74 2.63
C SER A 3 -10.01 20.55 3.46
N ASN A 4 -10.55 20.39 4.65
CA ASN A 4 -10.34 19.18 5.45
C ASN A 4 -11.11 18.00 4.86
N PHE A 5 -10.74 16.79 5.24
CA PHE A 5 -11.56 15.60 4.97
C PHE A 5 -12.96 15.76 5.60
N ASN A 6 -13.97 15.20 4.94
CA ASN A 6 -15.33 15.20 5.48
C ASN A 6 -15.44 14.31 6.72
N GLU A 7 -14.61 13.27 6.82
CA GLU A 7 -14.59 12.34 7.95
C GLU A 7 -13.18 12.20 8.52
N LYS A 8 -13.08 12.18 9.85
CA LYS A 8 -11.82 11.85 10.52
C LYS A 8 -11.44 10.41 10.22
N ARG A 9 -10.17 10.16 9.85
CA ARG A 9 -9.69 8.81 9.55
C ARG A 9 -8.22 8.61 9.88
N THR A 10 -7.90 7.44 10.40
CA THR A 10 -6.53 6.95 10.58
C THR A 10 -6.41 5.56 9.98
N TYR A 11 -5.21 5.12 9.62
CA TYR A 11 -4.99 3.82 8.97
C TYR A 11 -5.77 3.63 7.67
N HIS A 12 -6.05 4.71 6.96
CA HIS A 12 -6.65 4.68 5.63
C HIS A 12 -5.63 4.28 4.58
N SER A 13 -6.13 3.91 3.42
CA SER A 13 -5.31 3.67 2.22
C SER A 13 -5.60 4.75 1.19
N SER A 14 -4.61 5.09 0.38
CA SER A 14 -4.78 6.09 -0.69
C SER A 14 -4.22 5.60 -2.01
N ALA A 15 -4.81 6.07 -3.10
CA ALA A 15 -4.29 5.90 -4.44
C ALA A 15 -4.65 7.11 -5.30
N THR A 16 -3.76 7.48 -6.21
CA THR A 16 -3.95 8.60 -7.14
C THR A 16 -4.05 8.07 -8.55
N THR A 17 -5.05 8.57 -9.28
CA THR A 17 -5.26 8.35 -10.71
C THR A 17 -5.02 9.66 -11.47
N GLU A 18 -5.19 9.63 -12.77
CA GLU A 18 -5.09 10.85 -13.59
C GLU A 18 -6.20 11.87 -13.27
N SER A 19 -7.37 11.40 -12.82
CA SER A 19 -8.55 12.22 -12.57
C SER A 19 -8.73 12.68 -11.12
N ALA A 20 -8.24 11.91 -10.13
CA ALA A 20 -8.47 12.20 -8.72
C ALA A 20 -7.49 11.46 -7.80
N THR A 21 -7.36 11.94 -6.59
CA THR A 21 -6.79 11.22 -5.45
C THR A 21 -7.91 10.64 -4.59
N PHE A 22 -7.84 9.37 -4.28
CA PHE A 22 -8.82 8.62 -3.49
C PHE A 22 -8.25 8.20 -2.15
N ILE A 23 -9.08 8.24 -1.12
CA ILE A 23 -8.75 7.76 0.23
C ILE A 23 -9.85 6.81 0.69
N PHE A 24 -9.46 5.60 1.09
CA PHE A 24 -10.37 4.51 1.41
C PHE A 24 -10.31 4.12 2.87
N GLY A 25 -11.48 4.03 3.51
CA GLY A 25 -11.66 3.49 4.85
C GLY A 25 -10.94 4.27 5.94
N GLY A 26 -10.41 3.54 6.90
CA GLY A 26 -9.77 4.05 8.10
C GLY A 26 -10.58 3.81 9.36
N HIS A 27 -9.95 3.99 10.53
CA HIS A 27 -10.52 3.59 11.81
C HIS A 27 -11.86 4.25 12.17
N TYR A 28 -12.02 5.53 11.88
CA TYR A 28 -13.23 6.26 12.23
C TYR A 28 -14.24 6.38 11.10
N SER A 29 -13.79 6.24 9.85
CA SER A 29 -14.62 6.41 8.65
C SER A 29 -15.25 5.10 8.13
N ARG A 30 -14.98 3.99 8.80
CA ARG A 30 -15.54 2.67 8.50
C ARG A 30 -15.40 2.27 7.03
N LYS A 31 -16.53 2.21 6.29
CA LYS A 31 -16.60 1.75 4.91
C LYS A 31 -16.65 2.89 3.88
N THR A 32 -16.42 4.11 4.29
CA THR A 32 -16.47 5.25 3.40
C THR A 32 -15.15 5.47 2.66
N TYR A 33 -15.23 6.19 1.57
CA TYR A 33 -14.08 6.75 0.89
C TYR A 33 -14.35 8.21 0.56
N GLU A 34 -13.28 8.96 0.37
CA GLU A 34 -13.32 10.33 -0.11
C GLU A 34 -12.40 10.47 -1.31
N TYR A 35 -12.69 11.43 -2.16
CA TYR A 35 -11.83 11.71 -3.29
C TYR A 35 -11.68 13.22 -3.53
N LEU A 36 -10.51 13.59 -4.01
CA LEU A 36 -10.18 14.94 -4.42
C LEU A 36 -9.99 14.92 -5.94
N PRO A 37 -10.92 15.48 -6.73
CA PRO A 37 -10.73 15.63 -8.17
C PRO A 37 -9.47 16.47 -8.46
N LYS A 38 -8.80 16.19 -9.58
CA LYS A 38 -7.50 16.78 -9.94
C LYS A 38 -7.49 18.32 -9.87
N ASP A 39 -8.54 18.95 -10.37
CA ASP A 39 -8.63 20.41 -10.44
C ASP A 39 -9.49 21.02 -9.32
N SER A 40 -9.71 20.27 -8.24
CA SER A 40 -10.50 20.68 -7.09
C SER A 40 -9.62 20.90 -5.85
N THR A 41 -10.07 21.80 -4.98
CA THR A 41 -9.51 21.98 -3.64
C THR A 41 -10.40 21.38 -2.55
N THR A 42 -11.50 20.73 -2.95
CA THR A 42 -12.51 20.22 -2.01
C THR A 42 -12.62 18.70 -2.10
N TRP A 43 -12.49 18.05 -0.95
CA TRP A 43 -12.72 16.62 -0.81
C TRP A 43 -14.22 16.29 -0.88
N LEU A 44 -14.56 15.29 -1.67
CA LEU A 44 -15.93 14.82 -1.86
C LEU A 44 -16.10 13.44 -1.20
N LEU A 45 -17.21 13.27 -0.49
CA LEU A 45 -17.56 11.96 0.10
C LEU A 45 -18.17 11.05 -0.98
N GLY A 46 -17.66 9.84 -1.07
CA GLY A 46 -18.17 8.83 -1.98
C GLY A 46 -19.56 8.32 -1.58
N LYS A 47 -20.40 8.06 -2.57
CA LYS A 47 -21.80 7.63 -2.36
C LYS A 47 -21.92 6.13 -2.07
N THR A 48 -21.01 5.31 -2.61
CA THR A 48 -20.99 3.86 -2.41
C THR A 48 -20.18 3.49 -1.17
N LYS A 49 -20.25 2.23 -0.76
CA LYS A 49 -19.55 1.75 0.44
C LYS A 49 -18.59 0.62 0.07
N ILE A 50 -17.43 0.62 0.71
CA ILE A 50 -16.48 -0.49 0.62
C ILE A 50 -17.16 -1.77 1.10
N PRO A 51 -17.16 -2.87 0.33
CA PRO A 51 -17.80 -4.12 0.73
C PRO A 51 -17.10 -4.76 1.94
N GLY A 52 -17.82 -5.61 2.65
CA GLY A 52 -17.34 -6.28 3.86
C GLY A 52 -18.13 -5.90 5.09
N GLU A 53 -17.73 -6.43 6.22
CA GLU A 53 -18.41 -6.14 7.48
C GLU A 53 -18.00 -4.80 8.08
N GLU A 54 -17.95 -4.31 9.04
CA GLU A 54 -17.80 -3.03 9.73
C GLU A 54 -16.86 -1.99 9.09
N SER A 55 -15.54 -2.22 9.04
CA SER A 55 -14.57 -1.19 8.61
C SER A 55 -13.42 -1.76 7.80
N PHE A 56 -12.96 -1.03 6.78
CA PHE A 56 -11.74 -1.32 6.05
C PHE A 56 -10.61 -0.41 6.56
N GLN A 57 -9.53 -0.98 7.06
CA GLN A 57 -8.38 -0.22 7.57
C GLN A 57 -7.06 -0.99 7.40
N SER A 58 -5.96 -0.27 7.38
CA SER A 58 -4.61 -0.84 7.30
C SER A 58 -4.39 -1.77 6.10
N GLY A 59 -5.16 -1.59 5.02
CA GLY A 59 -4.91 -2.21 3.73
C GLY A 59 -3.91 -1.41 2.91
N CYS A 60 -3.68 -1.82 1.68
CA CYS A 60 -2.95 -1.06 0.68
C CYS A 60 -3.82 -0.82 -0.55
N ALA A 61 -3.73 0.36 -1.14
CA ALA A 61 -4.44 0.72 -2.35
C ALA A 61 -3.46 1.10 -3.46
N ILE A 62 -3.74 0.67 -4.69
CA ILE A 62 -2.94 1.05 -5.84
C ILE A 62 -3.83 1.26 -7.08
N ALA A 63 -3.58 2.32 -7.83
CA ALA A 63 -4.22 2.54 -9.12
C ALA A 63 -3.64 1.59 -10.18
N ILE A 64 -4.49 0.88 -10.91
CA ILE A 64 -4.06 -0.07 -11.94
C ILE A 64 -3.81 0.69 -13.24
N LYS A 65 -2.55 0.72 -13.69
CA LYS A 65 -2.05 1.58 -14.77
C LYS A 65 -2.78 1.43 -16.10
N SER A 66 -3.18 0.21 -16.45
CA SER A 66 -3.86 -0.10 -17.72
C SER A 66 -5.39 0.00 -17.64
N LYS A 67 -5.95 0.31 -16.48
CA LYS A 67 -7.39 0.25 -16.20
C LYS A 67 -7.84 1.48 -15.42
N GLN A 68 -9.10 1.84 -15.53
CA GLN A 68 -9.72 2.86 -14.67
C GLN A 68 -10.17 2.23 -13.34
N GLU A 69 -9.21 1.63 -12.64
CA GLU A 69 -9.46 0.85 -11.43
C GLU A 69 -8.43 1.17 -10.34
N ILE A 70 -8.88 1.06 -9.10
CA ILE A 70 -8.01 1.01 -7.92
C ILE A 70 -8.26 -0.33 -7.24
N TRP A 71 -7.20 -1.06 -6.95
CA TRP A 71 -7.31 -2.30 -6.18
C TRP A 71 -6.90 -2.06 -4.73
N LEU A 72 -7.74 -2.55 -3.83
CA LEU A 72 -7.53 -2.51 -2.39
C LEU A 72 -7.14 -3.93 -1.94
N PHE A 73 -5.97 -4.05 -1.33
CA PHE A 73 -5.42 -5.34 -0.93
C PHE A 73 -5.57 -5.54 0.56
N GLY A 74 -6.12 -6.70 0.98
CA GLY A 74 -6.14 -7.18 2.35
C GLY A 74 -6.68 -6.15 3.35
N GLY A 75 -5.87 -5.84 4.35
CA GLY A 75 -6.27 -4.95 5.43
C GLY A 75 -6.93 -5.68 6.59
N SER A 76 -7.64 -4.95 7.40
CA SER A 76 -8.39 -5.49 8.51
C SER A 76 -9.80 -4.93 8.56
N PHE A 77 -10.71 -5.79 8.97
CA PHE A 77 -12.13 -5.52 9.14
C PHE A 77 -12.55 -5.81 10.57
N GLY A 78 -13.80 -5.47 10.87
CA GLY A 78 -14.37 -5.71 12.18
C GLY A 78 -13.94 -4.69 13.22
N ARG A 79 -14.55 -4.82 14.40
CA ARG A 79 -14.26 -3.93 15.54
C ARG A 79 -12.79 -4.06 15.93
N TYR A 80 -12.07 -2.93 15.98
CA TYR A 80 -10.64 -2.86 16.27
C TYR A 80 -9.73 -3.63 15.28
N GLY A 81 -10.19 -3.89 14.05
CA GLY A 81 -9.39 -4.59 13.05
C GLY A 81 -9.10 -6.05 13.40
N SER A 82 -10.04 -6.72 14.03
CA SER A 82 -9.88 -8.11 14.51
C SER A 82 -9.73 -9.13 13.39
N ILE A 83 -10.38 -8.89 12.24
CA ILE A 83 -10.38 -9.80 11.10
C ILE A 83 -9.35 -9.31 10.09
N LYS A 84 -8.33 -10.13 9.79
CA LYS A 84 -7.36 -9.88 8.71
C LYS A 84 -7.85 -10.52 7.42
N GLU A 85 -7.60 -9.83 6.30
CA GLU A 85 -8.20 -10.17 5.02
C GLU A 85 -7.12 -10.56 3.98
N ASP A 86 -7.48 -11.47 3.10
CA ASP A 86 -6.69 -11.87 1.92
C ASP A 86 -7.37 -11.48 0.60
N ARG A 87 -8.64 -11.06 0.65
CA ARG A 87 -9.39 -10.67 -0.55
C ARG A 87 -8.87 -9.35 -1.12
N ILE A 88 -9.11 -9.17 -2.41
CA ILE A 88 -8.79 -7.96 -3.14
C ILE A 88 -10.10 -7.34 -3.60
N ILE A 89 -10.26 -6.06 -3.35
CA ILE A 89 -11.45 -5.30 -3.76
C ILE A 89 -11.04 -4.43 -4.93
N ARG A 90 -11.76 -4.53 -6.04
CA ARG A 90 -11.69 -3.61 -7.16
C ARG A 90 -12.63 -2.44 -6.92
N PHE A 91 -12.14 -1.24 -7.10
CA PHE A 91 -12.92 -0.01 -7.19
C PHE A 91 -12.83 0.52 -8.62
N ASN A 92 -13.97 0.69 -9.28
CA ASN A 92 -14.04 1.32 -10.58
C ASN A 92 -14.11 2.84 -10.43
N VAL A 93 -13.17 3.55 -11.05
CA VAL A 93 -13.02 5.01 -10.91
C VAL A 93 -14.13 5.78 -11.64
N ASN A 94 -14.74 5.21 -12.70
CA ASN A 94 -15.74 5.90 -13.50
C ASN A 94 -17.13 5.91 -12.86
N ASP A 95 -17.57 4.75 -12.36
CA ASP A 95 -18.91 4.60 -11.78
C ASP A 95 -18.92 4.51 -10.24
N HIS A 96 -17.74 4.50 -9.65
CA HIS A 96 -17.54 4.44 -8.19
C HIS A 96 -18.12 3.18 -7.56
N THR A 97 -18.09 2.05 -8.26
CA THR A 97 -18.54 0.75 -7.75
C THR A 97 -17.41 -0.07 -7.16
N PHE A 98 -17.75 -0.96 -6.24
CA PHE A 98 -16.82 -1.89 -5.61
C PHE A 98 -17.24 -3.33 -5.89
N GLU A 99 -16.27 -4.20 -6.13
CA GLU A 99 -16.49 -5.64 -6.17
C GLU A 99 -15.28 -6.41 -5.65
N TYR A 100 -15.49 -7.64 -5.19
CA TYR A 100 -14.38 -8.54 -4.90
C TYR A 100 -13.85 -9.16 -6.18
N LEU A 101 -12.53 -9.16 -6.36
CA LEU A 101 -11.90 -9.90 -7.45
C LEU A 101 -12.01 -11.42 -7.20
N PRO A 102 -12.07 -12.23 -8.27
CA PRO A 102 -12.19 -13.69 -8.16
C PRO A 102 -10.91 -14.39 -7.64
N PHE A 103 -9.82 -13.65 -7.53
CA PHE A 103 -8.55 -14.11 -6.96
C PHE A 103 -8.21 -13.31 -5.70
N LYS A 104 -7.31 -13.83 -4.89
CA LYS A 104 -6.95 -13.26 -3.60
C LYS A 104 -5.45 -13.45 -3.28
N MET A 105 -4.94 -12.73 -2.32
CA MET A 105 -3.61 -12.96 -1.77
C MET A 105 -3.51 -14.36 -1.15
N ARG A 106 -2.32 -14.89 -1.07
CA ARG A 106 -2.04 -16.18 -0.42
C ARG A 106 -1.96 -16.06 1.10
N VAL A 107 -1.62 -14.87 1.60
CA VAL A 107 -1.46 -14.61 3.03
C VAL A 107 -2.36 -13.45 3.45
N ARG A 108 -3.21 -13.70 4.45
CA ARG A 108 -3.99 -12.64 5.12
C ARG A 108 -3.05 -11.67 5.80
N ARG A 109 -3.24 -10.38 5.58
CA ARG A 109 -2.35 -9.37 6.14
C ARG A 109 -3.02 -8.01 6.29
N SER A 110 -2.56 -7.25 7.30
CA SER A 110 -2.83 -5.82 7.42
C SER A 110 -1.52 -5.07 7.66
N SER A 111 -1.54 -3.75 7.54
CA SER A 111 -0.35 -2.91 7.73
C SER A 111 0.83 -3.31 6.83
N HIS A 112 0.51 -3.86 5.68
CA HIS A 112 1.42 -4.21 4.59
C HIS A 112 1.52 -3.05 3.60
N CYS A 113 2.49 -3.13 2.69
CA CYS A 113 2.62 -2.21 1.57
C CYS A 113 2.49 -2.91 0.23
N CYS A 114 2.15 -2.14 -0.80
CA CYS A 114 2.14 -2.59 -2.17
C CYS A 114 2.69 -1.50 -3.11
N ALA A 115 3.39 -1.92 -4.15
CA ALA A 115 3.85 -1.05 -5.21
C ALA A 115 4.03 -1.85 -6.50
N TYR A 116 4.07 -1.15 -7.65
CA TYR A 116 4.46 -1.78 -8.90
C TYR A 116 5.94 -2.15 -8.90
N ILE A 117 6.24 -3.32 -9.46
CA ILE A 117 7.61 -3.66 -9.87
C ILE A 117 7.93 -2.80 -11.10
N PRO A 118 9.02 -2.03 -11.09
CA PRO A 118 9.38 -1.15 -12.21
C PRO A 118 9.32 -1.85 -13.56
N ASN A 119 8.77 -1.15 -14.56
CA ASN A 119 8.65 -1.62 -15.95
C ASN A 119 7.86 -2.92 -16.15
N THR A 120 6.93 -3.23 -15.26
CA THR A 120 6.05 -4.40 -15.36
C THR A 120 4.59 -4.06 -15.06
N ASN A 121 3.68 -4.98 -15.37
CA ASN A 121 2.28 -4.97 -14.93
C ASN A 121 2.07 -5.79 -13.64
N LYS A 122 3.11 -5.90 -12.80
CA LYS A 122 3.08 -6.70 -11.59
C LYS A 122 3.13 -5.81 -10.35
N VAL A 123 2.24 -6.08 -9.42
CA VAL A 123 2.21 -5.44 -8.10
C VAL A 123 2.85 -6.38 -7.09
N MET A 124 3.80 -5.87 -6.34
CA MET A 124 4.40 -6.57 -5.22
C MET A 124 3.73 -6.13 -3.92
N ILE A 125 3.43 -7.09 -3.06
CA ILE A 125 2.86 -6.89 -1.73
C ILE A 125 3.85 -7.43 -0.71
N THR A 126 4.22 -6.63 0.29
CA THR A 126 5.29 -6.96 1.23
C THR A 126 4.87 -6.86 2.67
N GLY A 127 5.35 -7.77 3.50
CA GLY A 127 5.27 -7.71 4.94
C GLY A 127 3.86 -7.64 5.50
N GLY A 128 3.69 -6.88 6.56
CA GLY A 128 2.43 -6.70 7.28
C GLY A 128 2.36 -7.52 8.56
N TYR A 129 1.13 -7.66 9.06
CA TYR A 129 0.86 -8.29 10.34
C TYR A 129 -0.40 -9.17 10.27
N ILE A 130 -0.33 -10.37 10.84
CA ILE A 130 -1.51 -11.25 11.04
C ILE A 130 -1.65 -11.68 12.51
N ARG A 131 -0.69 -12.31 13.08
CA ARG A 131 -0.49 -12.64 14.51
C ARG A 131 0.94 -12.33 14.89
N SER A 132 1.78 -12.19 13.91
CA SER A 132 3.19 -11.81 13.98
C SER A 132 3.53 -10.92 12.80
N PHE A 133 4.65 -10.23 12.87
CA PHE A 133 5.21 -9.50 11.74
C PHE A 133 5.64 -10.47 10.64
N LEU A 134 5.40 -10.07 9.39
CA LEU A 134 5.66 -10.86 8.19
C LEU A 134 6.88 -10.33 7.44
N ASP A 135 7.66 -11.24 6.88
CA ASP A 135 8.68 -11.00 5.88
C ASP A 135 8.21 -11.42 4.47
N SER A 136 7.08 -12.13 4.40
CA SER A 136 6.58 -12.71 3.15
C SER A 136 6.23 -11.65 2.12
N THR A 137 6.50 -11.98 0.87
CA THR A 137 6.27 -11.17 -0.30
C THR A 137 5.42 -11.93 -1.31
N GLU A 138 4.46 -11.25 -1.91
CA GLU A 138 3.62 -11.79 -2.98
C GLU A 138 3.68 -10.88 -4.20
N ILE A 139 3.59 -11.48 -5.38
CA ILE A 139 3.51 -10.76 -6.66
C ILE A 139 2.19 -11.12 -7.31
N ILE A 140 1.46 -10.10 -7.74
CA ILE A 140 0.21 -10.23 -8.49
C ILE A 140 0.40 -9.61 -9.86
N ASP A 141 0.16 -10.42 -10.87
CA ASP A 141 0.06 -9.95 -12.26
C ASP A 141 -1.31 -9.30 -12.45
N THR A 142 -1.34 -8.01 -12.79
CA THR A 142 -2.60 -7.24 -12.86
C THR A 142 -3.44 -7.54 -14.10
N GLU A 143 -2.87 -8.18 -15.10
CA GLU A 143 -3.59 -8.58 -16.31
C GLU A 143 -4.27 -9.94 -16.12
N SER A 144 -3.53 -10.94 -15.67
CA SER A 144 -4.02 -12.30 -15.50
C SER A 144 -4.66 -12.59 -14.13
N GLY A 145 -4.38 -11.77 -13.12
CA GLY A 145 -4.77 -12.03 -11.73
C GLY A 145 -3.95 -13.14 -11.05
N HIS A 146 -2.89 -13.62 -11.72
CA HIS A 146 -2.06 -14.70 -11.16
C HIS A 146 -1.27 -14.22 -9.95
N VAL A 147 -1.36 -14.97 -8.84
CA VAL A 147 -0.72 -14.65 -7.56
C VAL A 147 0.38 -15.67 -7.24
N THR A 148 1.59 -15.18 -7.06
CA THR A 148 2.76 -15.99 -6.71
C THR A 148 3.41 -15.53 -5.42
N LEU A 149 3.99 -16.47 -4.65
CA LEU A 149 4.92 -16.10 -3.58
C LEU A 149 6.27 -15.74 -4.20
N ALA A 150 6.89 -14.70 -3.66
CA ALA A 150 8.25 -14.30 -4.00
C ALA A 150 9.18 -14.53 -2.81
N SER A 151 10.48 -14.30 -3.02
CA SER A 151 11.46 -14.37 -1.93
C SER A 151 11.08 -13.45 -0.78
N PRO A 152 11.15 -13.91 0.47
CA PRO A 152 10.84 -13.06 1.61
C PRO A 152 11.88 -11.94 1.75
N MET A 153 11.49 -10.84 2.41
CA MET A 153 12.41 -9.81 2.87
C MET A 153 13.37 -10.37 3.93
N ASN A 154 14.50 -9.70 4.12
CA ASN A 154 15.46 -10.08 5.16
C ASN A 154 14.94 -9.77 6.58
N TYR A 155 14.08 -8.75 6.70
CA TYR A 155 13.47 -8.35 7.98
C TYR A 155 11.95 -8.45 7.94
N LYS A 156 11.37 -9.05 8.97
CA LYS A 156 9.94 -8.97 9.23
C LYS A 156 9.55 -7.54 9.53
N ARG A 157 8.57 -7.00 8.80
CA ARG A 157 8.13 -5.61 8.97
C ARG A 157 6.64 -5.39 8.69
N ALA A 158 6.04 -4.51 9.46
CA ALA A 158 4.72 -3.94 9.20
C ALA A 158 4.75 -2.43 9.34
N CYS A 159 3.74 -1.72 8.84
CA CYS A 159 3.68 -0.26 8.87
C CYS A 159 4.96 0.39 8.27
N HIS A 160 5.58 -0.27 7.32
CA HIS A 160 6.75 0.21 6.60
C HIS A 160 6.32 1.03 5.39
N GLY A 161 7.25 1.74 4.77
CA GLY A 161 7.06 2.38 3.48
C GLY A 161 7.53 1.48 2.34
N MET A 162 7.00 1.70 1.14
CA MET A 162 7.41 1.01 -0.08
C MET A 162 7.29 1.95 -1.27
N GLY A 163 8.23 1.92 -2.16
CA GLY A 163 8.24 2.76 -3.36
C GLY A 163 9.40 2.44 -4.28
N VAL A 164 9.47 3.13 -5.39
CA VAL A 164 10.58 3.00 -6.35
C VAL A 164 11.60 4.09 -6.08
N ILE A 165 12.86 3.71 -5.97
CA ILE A 165 13.99 4.65 -5.87
C ILE A 165 14.99 4.40 -6.98
N LYS A 166 15.72 5.44 -7.36
CA LYS A 166 16.79 5.35 -8.34
C LYS A 166 18.12 5.05 -7.64
N VAL A 167 18.72 3.90 -7.97
CA VAL A 167 20.02 3.48 -7.44
C VAL A 167 20.95 3.25 -8.62
N ASN A 168 22.06 3.98 -8.70
CA ASN A 168 23.03 3.91 -9.82
C ASN A 168 22.38 4.07 -11.21
N GLY A 169 21.35 4.94 -11.31
CA GLY A 169 20.62 5.18 -12.55
C GLY A 169 19.48 4.19 -12.84
N GLU A 170 19.33 3.13 -12.07
CA GLU A 170 18.29 2.11 -12.24
C GLU A 170 17.16 2.27 -11.23
N ASP A 171 15.92 2.10 -11.68
CA ASP A 171 14.75 2.09 -10.82
C ASP A 171 14.67 0.76 -10.05
N ARG A 172 14.74 0.84 -8.74
CA ARG A 172 14.71 -0.29 -7.81
C ARG A 172 13.51 -0.17 -6.87
N LEU A 173 12.78 -1.24 -6.71
CA LEU A 173 11.73 -1.31 -5.69
C LEU A 173 12.38 -1.44 -4.32
N ALA A 174 11.95 -0.60 -3.38
CA ALA A 174 12.53 -0.50 -2.05
C ALA A 174 11.46 -0.58 -0.95
N VAL A 175 11.82 -1.12 0.21
CA VAL A 175 11.06 -1.04 1.45
C VAL A 175 11.85 -0.32 2.51
N PHE A 176 11.18 0.52 3.31
CA PHE A 176 11.81 1.44 4.24
C PHE A 176 11.22 1.30 5.63
N GLY A 177 12.07 1.19 6.66
CA GLY A 177 11.64 1.27 8.04
C GLY A 177 10.55 0.27 8.43
N GLY A 178 9.60 0.73 9.22
CA GLY A 178 8.49 -0.06 9.75
C GLY A 178 8.72 -0.55 11.16
N LYS A 179 7.80 -1.38 11.65
CA LYS A 179 7.92 -2.12 12.92
C LYS A 179 8.32 -3.56 12.64
N GLY A 180 9.37 -4.01 13.30
CA GLY A 180 9.89 -5.36 13.24
C GLY A 180 9.60 -6.20 14.49
N ARG A 181 10.36 -7.25 14.65
CA ARG A 181 10.28 -8.15 15.82
C ARG A 181 10.35 -7.35 17.13
N ASN A 182 9.61 -7.76 18.13
CA ASN A 182 9.49 -7.07 19.43
C ASN A 182 9.03 -5.61 19.35
N PHE A 183 8.28 -5.26 18.29
CA PHE A 183 7.79 -3.90 18.05
C PHE A 183 8.89 -2.84 17.90
N THR A 184 10.12 -3.24 17.62
CA THR A 184 11.23 -2.31 17.35
C THR A 184 10.99 -1.55 16.05
N TRP A 185 11.31 -0.28 16.03
CA TRP A 185 11.30 0.52 14.82
C TRP A 185 12.56 0.27 14.02
N LEU A 186 12.41 0.16 12.71
CA LEU A 186 13.50 -0.12 11.78
C LEU A 186 13.95 1.16 11.08
N ASP A 187 15.24 1.26 10.84
CA ASP A 187 15.88 2.25 9.97
C ASP A 187 16.33 1.63 8.63
N SER A 188 16.28 0.30 8.55
CA SER A 188 16.81 -0.45 7.40
C SER A 188 16.00 -0.24 6.13
N VAL A 189 16.70 -0.21 5.02
CA VAL A 189 16.18 -0.24 3.65
C VAL A 189 16.57 -1.55 3.00
N GLU A 190 15.62 -2.20 2.31
CA GLU A 190 15.90 -3.36 1.47
C GLU A 190 15.48 -3.05 0.03
N LEU A 191 16.28 -3.50 -0.91
CA LEU A 191 16.09 -3.32 -2.34
C LEU A 191 15.73 -4.66 -2.99
N TYR A 192 14.70 -4.67 -3.83
CA TYR A 192 14.36 -5.86 -4.59
C TYR A 192 15.18 -5.91 -5.88
N ASN A 193 15.90 -7.01 -6.05
CA ASN A 193 16.64 -7.30 -7.27
C ASN A 193 15.74 -8.10 -8.22
N THR A 194 15.29 -7.47 -9.29
CA THR A 194 14.38 -8.09 -10.27
C THR A 194 15.03 -9.21 -11.06
N SER A 195 16.36 -9.17 -11.25
CA SER A 195 17.10 -10.20 -11.99
C SER A 195 17.27 -11.49 -11.20
N THR A 196 17.50 -11.37 -9.88
CA THR A 196 17.67 -12.55 -8.99
C THR A 196 16.38 -12.95 -8.27
N GLY A 197 15.37 -12.08 -8.26
CA GLY A 197 14.14 -12.26 -7.51
C GLY A 197 14.33 -12.22 -5.99
N LYS A 198 15.37 -11.56 -5.48
CA LYS A 198 15.72 -11.54 -4.06
C LYS A 198 15.75 -10.12 -3.48
N TRP A 199 15.53 -10.01 -2.18
CA TRP A 199 15.75 -8.79 -1.42
C TRP A 199 17.20 -8.69 -0.95
N GLU A 200 17.78 -7.51 -1.11
CA GLU A 200 19.14 -7.17 -0.74
C GLU A 200 19.11 -6.06 0.33
N ASN A 201 19.91 -6.20 1.37
CA ASN A 201 20.09 -5.12 2.33
C ASN A 201 20.83 -3.95 1.63
N SER A 202 20.34 -2.75 1.84
CA SER A 202 20.98 -1.54 1.35
C SER A 202 21.87 -0.92 2.44
N ASP A 203 22.94 -0.26 2.02
CA ASP A 203 23.72 0.61 2.90
C ASP A 203 22.97 1.91 3.27
N ILE A 204 21.93 2.24 2.48
CA ILE A 204 21.04 3.36 2.77
C ILE A 204 20.23 3.03 4.02
N LYS A 205 20.17 3.98 4.95
CA LYS A 205 19.36 3.90 6.17
C LYS A 205 18.54 5.17 6.36
N LEU A 206 17.41 5.03 7.01
CA LEU A 206 16.68 6.21 7.50
C LEU A 206 17.47 6.87 8.63
N LYS A 207 17.54 8.20 8.64
CA LYS A 207 18.18 8.94 9.73
C LYS A 207 17.60 8.61 11.11
N THR A 208 16.30 8.35 11.14
CA THR A 208 15.58 7.98 12.37
C THR A 208 14.73 6.75 12.08
N PRO A 209 14.80 5.70 12.91
CA PRO A 209 13.88 4.57 12.82
C PRO A 209 12.43 5.06 12.90
N MET A 210 11.58 4.64 11.96
CA MET A 210 10.18 5.12 11.90
C MET A 210 9.21 4.09 11.35
N SER A 211 7.94 4.28 11.68
CA SER A 211 6.83 3.48 11.16
C SER A 211 5.56 4.32 11.00
N ASN A 212 4.53 3.77 10.34
CA ASN A 212 3.25 4.44 10.09
C ASN A 212 3.38 5.75 9.28
N PHE A 213 4.33 5.82 8.38
CA PHE A 213 4.48 6.96 7.47
C PHE A 213 3.85 6.63 6.11
N ALA A 214 3.43 7.66 5.41
CA ALA A 214 3.01 7.51 4.01
C ALA A 214 4.25 7.33 3.13
N SER A 215 4.21 6.40 2.20
CA SER A 215 5.19 6.30 1.14
C SER A 215 4.61 6.89 -0.14
N LEU A 216 5.38 7.76 -0.75
CA LEU A 216 5.10 8.32 -2.07
C LEU A 216 6.23 7.87 -3.00
N ASP A 217 5.95 7.77 -4.27
CA ASP A 217 7.00 7.66 -5.29
C ASP A 217 7.74 9.01 -5.33
N VAL A 218 8.82 9.12 -4.58
CA VAL A 218 9.65 10.33 -4.49
C VAL A 218 10.97 10.05 -5.17
N LYS A 219 11.43 10.97 -6.00
CA LYS A 219 12.78 10.89 -6.54
C LYS A 219 13.78 11.10 -5.38
N LEU A 220 14.83 10.29 -5.33
CA LEU A 220 15.84 10.35 -4.26
C LEU A 220 16.48 11.74 -4.12
N GLU A 221 16.63 12.46 -5.21
CA GLU A 221 17.09 13.87 -5.29
C GLU A 221 16.22 14.82 -4.44
N ASP A 222 14.91 14.58 -4.36
CA ASP A 222 13.98 15.39 -3.57
C ASP A 222 14.10 15.12 -2.05
N ILE A 223 14.68 13.99 -1.67
CA ILE A 223 14.90 13.61 -0.26
C ILE A 223 16.25 14.14 0.24
N ILE A 224 17.27 14.14 -0.61
CA ILE A 224 18.65 14.49 -0.22
C ILE A 224 18.87 16.02 -0.24
N SER A 225 18.19 16.75 -1.10
CA SER A 225 18.35 18.21 -1.25
C SER A 225 17.81 19.05 -0.08
N LYS A 226 17.12 18.44 0.87
CA LYS A 226 16.56 19.11 2.06
C LYS A 226 17.26 18.74 3.36
N VAL A 227 18.52 18.32 3.27
CA VAL A 227 19.37 18.00 4.42
C VAL A 227 20.52 18.98 4.53
#